data_04db9d22d50a7fe18f18c324e7ee43b5
#
_entry.id   04db9d22d50a7fe18f18c324e7ee43b5
#
_cell.length_a   1.000
_cell.length_b   1.000
_cell.length_c   1.000
_cell.angle_alpha   90.00
_cell.angle_beta   90.00
_cell.angle_gamma   90.00
#
_symmetry.space_group_name_H-M   'P 1'
#
loop_
_entity.id
_entity.type
_entity.pdbx_description
1 polymer ?
#
loop_
_entity_poly.entity_id
_entity_poly.type
_entity_poly.pdbx_seq_one_letter_code
_entity_poly.pdbx_strand_id
1 'polypeptide(L)'
;VEEIEKNDILVQEMLGQGKHDNLSFFAFTATPKPKTLELFGEPYPDGSFHPFHIYSMRQAIEEGFILDVLANYTTYKMCYQIAKNTPDNPEVPVSKAVKTIRRYEELHPHNIQQKAAIIVETFREITKKKIGGQAKMMVVTASRLAAVRYYHEIQKYLKANGYDDLSIMVAFSGTIKDPDDPSGIEYSESSMNIDKNGRRIKESQTKSV
;
A
#
# COMPACT_ATOMS: atom_id res chain seq x y z
N VAL A 1 -26.97 -10.87 9.51
CA VAL A 1 -26.73 -11.41 8.16
C VAL A 1 -25.24 -11.17 7.92
N GLU A 2 -24.43 -12.21 8.11
CA GLU A 2 -23.00 -12.18 7.79
C GLU A 2 -22.87 -11.94 6.29
N GLU A 3 -22.12 -10.89 5.91
CA GLU A 3 -21.69 -10.68 4.54
C GLU A 3 -20.80 -11.87 4.16
N ILE A 4 -21.32 -12.75 3.31
CA ILE A 4 -20.53 -13.82 2.70
C ILE A 4 -19.47 -13.14 1.84
N GLU A 5 -18.21 -13.22 2.24
CA GLU A 5 -17.12 -12.66 1.44
C GLU A 5 -17.10 -13.33 0.06
N LYS A 6 -16.81 -12.55 -0.99
CA LYS A 6 -16.72 -13.06 -2.38
C LYS A 6 -15.82 -14.31 -2.51
N ASN A 7 -14.84 -14.44 -1.63
CA ASN A 7 -13.97 -15.60 -1.55
C ASN A 7 -14.70 -16.86 -1.07
N ASP A 8 -15.74 -16.75 -0.24
CA ASP A 8 -16.51 -17.91 0.24
C ASP A 8 -17.35 -18.53 -0.88
N ILE A 9 -17.85 -17.71 -1.82
CA ILE A 9 -18.60 -18.17 -3.00
C ILE A 9 -17.69 -18.99 -3.92
N LEU A 10 -16.47 -18.50 -4.17
CA LEU A 10 -15.48 -19.20 -5.00
C LEU A 10 -15.05 -20.55 -4.38
N VAL A 11 -14.87 -20.56 -3.06
CA VAL A 11 -14.57 -21.78 -2.30
C VAL A 11 -15.72 -22.79 -2.38
N GLN A 12 -16.96 -22.35 -2.20
CA GLN A 12 -18.15 -23.21 -2.31
C GLN A 12 -18.31 -23.77 -3.72
N GLU A 13 -18.02 -22.96 -4.76
CA GLU A 13 -18.10 -23.39 -6.14
C GLU A 13 -17.02 -24.44 -6.47
N MET A 14 -15.78 -24.25 -6.00
CA MET A 14 -14.70 -25.23 -6.12
C MET A 14 -15.00 -26.54 -5.38
N LEU A 15 -15.54 -26.48 -4.16
CA LEU A 15 -15.94 -27.65 -3.39
C LEU A 15 -17.14 -28.37 -4.02
N GLY A 16 -18.07 -27.62 -4.64
CA GLY A 16 -19.25 -28.16 -5.33
C GLY A 16 -18.93 -28.93 -6.61
N GLN A 17 -17.80 -28.64 -7.26
CA GLN A 17 -17.36 -29.34 -8.47
C GLN A 17 -16.69 -30.69 -8.18
N GLY A 18 -16.35 -30.99 -6.93
CA GLY A 18 -15.74 -32.25 -6.51
C GLY A 18 -14.29 -32.44 -6.96
N LYS A 19 -13.71 -33.59 -6.58
CA LYS A 19 -12.39 -34.01 -7.05
C LYS A 19 -12.45 -34.50 -8.48
N HIS A 20 -11.66 -33.89 -9.35
CA HIS A 20 -11.45 -34.37 -10.72
C HIS A 20 -10.13 -35.15 -10.76
N ASP A 21 -10.16 -36.40 -11.21
CA ASP A 21 -8.99 -37.31 -11.23
C ASP A 21 -7.88 -36.85 -12.19
N ASN A 22 -8.20 -35.96 -13.11
CA ASN A 22 -7.28 -35.44 -14.15
C ASN A 22 -6.91 -33.97 -13.99
N LEU A 23 -7.26 -33.33 -12.86
CA LEU A 23 -6.96 -31.93 -12.60
C LEU A 23 -6.18 -31.76 -11.30
N SER A 24 -5.13 -30.97 -11.34
CA SER A 24 -4.35 -30.56 -10.17
C SER A 24 -4.42 -29.05 -10.00
N PHE A 25 -4.70 -28.59 -8.79
CA PHE A 25 -4.79 -27.18 -8.46
C PHE A 25 -3.63 -26.78 -7.55
N PHE A 26 -2.93 -25.72 -7.91
CA PHE A 26 -1.82 -25.17 -7.14
C PHE A 26 -2.12 -23.71 -6.78
N ALA A 27 -1.94 -23.36 -5.52
CA ALA A 27 -2.07 -21.99 -5.03
C ALA A 27 -0.70 -21.43 -4.63
N PHE A 28 -0.33 -20.28 -5.19
CA PHE A 28 0.88 -19.54 -4.82
C PHE A 28 0.49 -18.25 -4.13
N THR A 29 0.93 -18.06 -2.90
CA THR A 29 0.60 -16.88 -2.09
C THR A 29 1.74 -16.50 -1.17
N ALA A 30 1.96 -15.21 -0.96
CA ALA A 30 2.93 -14.71 0.00
C ALA A 30 2.48 -14.89 1.46
N THR A 31 1.16 -14.97 1.70
CA THR A 31 0.56 -15.05 3.05
C THR A 31 -0.61 -16.01 3.03
N PRO A 32 -0.37 -17.33 3.25
CA PRO A 32 -1.44 -18.31 3.27
C PRO A 32 -2.39 -18.03 4.44
N LYS A 33 -3.67 -17.81 4.11
CA LYS A 33 -4.73 -17.70 5.11
C LYS A 33 -5.18 -19.10 5.55
N PRO A 34 -5.79 -19.28 6.75
CA PRO A 34 -6.29 -20.57 7.19
C PRO A 34 -7.18 -21.28 6.17
N LYS A 35 -8.14 -20.57 5.56
CA LYS A 35 -8.99 -21.13 4.49
C LYS A 35 -8.20 -21.59 3.25
N THR A 36 -7.12 -20.91 2.90
CA THR A 36 -6.26 -21.32 1.78
C THR A 36 -5.54 -22.61 2.11
N LEU A 37 -5.10 -22.77 3.36
CA LEU A 37 -4.47 -24.00 3.82
C LEU A 37 -5.45 -25.18 3.88
N GLU A 38 -6.69 -24.98 4.31
CA GLU A 38 -7.75 -26.00 4.28
C GLU A 38 -8.01 -26.55 2.86
N LEU A 39 -7.92 -25.69 1.85
CA LEU A 39 -8.20 -26.06 0.46
C LEU A 39 -7.01 -26.67 -0.28
N PHE A 40 -5.81 -26.17 -0.03
CA PHE A 40 -4.61 -26.47 -0.81
C PHE A 40 -3.47 -27.04 0.02
N GLY A 41 -3.60 -27.05 1.35
CA GLY A 41 -2.59 -27.57 2.26
C GLY A 41 -2.69 -29.08 2.48
N GLU A 42 -1.66 -29.63 3.09
CA GLU A 42 -1.60 -31.02 3.50
C GLU A 42 -2.22 -31.19 4.90
N PRO A 43 -3.17 -32.10 5.09
CA PRO A 43 -3.76 -32.36 6.40
C PRO A 43 -2.76 -33.11 7.31
N TYR A 44 -2.68 -32.65 8.55
CA TYR A 44 -1.87 -33.29 9.59
C TYR A 44 -2.73 -34.04 10.60
N PRO A 45 -2.15 -35.01 11.35
CA PRO A 45 -2.89 -35.84 12.31
C PRO A 45 -3.54 -35.05 13.46
N ASP A 46 -3.05 -33.85 13.75
CA ASP A 46 -3.58 -32.93 14.77
C ASP A 46 -4.79 -32.12 14.27
N GLY A 47 -5.20 -32.32 13.01
CA GLY A 47 -6.28 -31.56 12.36
C GLY A 47 -5.86 -30.23 11.78
N SER A 48 -4.57 -29.89 11.84
CA SER A 48 -4.04 -28.68 11.19
C SER A 48 -3.75 -28.92 9.71
N PHE A 49 -3.67 -27.81 8.93
CA PHE A 49 -3.30 -27.85 7.53
C PHE A 49 -2.01 -27.06 7.33
N HIS A 50 -1.05 -27.67 6.65
CA HIS A 50 0.25 -27.07 6.38
C HIS A 50 0.45 -26.88 4.87
N PRO A 51 1.18 -25.83 4.45
CA PRO A 51 1.49 -25.66 3.04
C PRO A 51 2.45 -26.76 2.58
N PHE A 52 2.27 -27.22 1.35
CA PHE A 52 3.17 -28.18 0.70
C PHE A 52 4.62 -27.72 0.68
N HIS A 53 4.85 -26.44 0.44
CA HIS A 53 6.17 -25.83 0.44
C HIS A 53 6.10 -24.38 0.92
N ILE A 54 7.09 -23.96 1.70
CA ILE A 54 7.27 -22.59 2.15
C ILE A 54 8.63 -22.07 1.69
N TYR A 55 8.63 -21.00 0.88
CA TYR A 55 9.77 -20.15 0.69
C TYR A 55 9.60 -18.95 1.64
N SER A 56 10.22 -19.03 2.79
CA SER A 56 9.99 -18.06 3.87
C SER A 56 10.65 -16.71 3.57
N MET A 57 10.10 -15.63 4.14
CA MET A 57 10.72 -14.30 4.08
C MET A 57 12.15 -14.33 4.64
N ARG A 58 12.40 -15.09 5.70
CA ARG A 58 13.73 -15.26 6.29
C ARG A 58 14.70 -15.87 5.27
N GLN A 59 14.29 -16.93 4.60
CA GLN A 59 15.11 -17.59 3.57
C GLN A 59 15.38 -16.64 2.40
N ALA A 60 14.37 -15.89 1.95
CA ALA A 60 14.53 -14.91 0.87
C ALA A 60 15.50 -13.76 1.23
N ILE A 61 15.56 -13.38 2.51
CA ILE A 61 16.53 -12.41 3.02
C ILE A 61 17.94 -13.01 3.04
N GLU A 62 18.08 -14.22 3.57
CA GLU A 62 19.36 -14.93 3.67
C GLU A 62 19.97 -15.20 2.27
N GLU A 63 19.13 -15.50 1.29
CA GLU A 63 19.52 -15.71 -0.11
C GLU A 63 19.68 -14.38 -0.90
N GLY A 64 19.36 -13.24 -0.31
CA GLY A 64 19.53 -11.92 -0.92
C GLY A 64 18.49 -11.54 -1.97
N PHE A 65 17.38 -12.27 -2.08
CA PHE A 65 16.29 -11.93 -3.00
C PHE A 65 15.44 -10.75 -2.53
N ILE A 66 15.33 -10.55 -1.22
CA ILE A 66 14.65 -9.39 -0.62
C ILE A 66 15.55 -8.75 0.44
N LEU A 67 15.33 -7.46 0.70
CA LEU A 67 16.03 -6.75 1.76
C LEU A 67 15.47 -7.16 3.13
N ASP A 68 16.36 -7.22 4.14
CA ASP A 68 15.92 -7.40 5.51
C ASP A 68 15.07 -6.20 5.95
N VAL A 69 13.80 -6.46 6.19
CA VAL A 69 12.83 -5.44 6.59
C VAL A 69 13.23 -4.82 7.93
N LEU A 70 13.79 -5.62 8.87
CA LEU A 70 14.19 -5.14 10.19
C LEU A 70 15.48 -4.30 10.16
N ALA A 71 16.39 -4.60 9.24
CA ALA A 71 17.61 -3.82 9.04
C ALA A 71 17.40 -2.54 8.23
N ASN A 72 16.35 -2.51 7.41
CA ASN A 72 16.06 -1.41 6.49
C ASN A 72 14.82 -0.60 6.87
N TYR A 73 14.30 -0.79 8.09
CA TYR A 73 13.19 0.00 8.55
C TYR A 73 13.68 1.23 9.31
N THR A 74 13.03 2.36 9.09
CA THR A 74 13.30 3.59 9.83
C THR A 74 12.24 3.75 10.91
N THR A 75 12.64 3.68 12.18
CA THR A 75 11.75 4.04 13.28
C THR A 75 11.53 5.52 13.26
N TYR A 76 10.28 5.90 13.09
CA TYR A 76 9.88 7.20 13.60
C TYR A 76 9.97 7.18 15.12
N LYS A 77 11.03 7.76 15.71
CA LYS A 77 10.87 8.39 17.03
C LYS A 77 10.03 9.65 16.79
N MET A 78 8.78 9.41 16.46
CA MET A 78 7.90 10.50 16.22
C MET A 78 7.57 11.20 17.50
N CYS A 79 7.80 12.49 17.49
CA CYS A 79 7.01 13.43 18.28
C CYS A 79 5.53 13.30 17.90
N TYR A 80 4.89 12.20 18.28
CA TYR A 80 3.45 12.07 18.32
C TYR A 80 2.95 12.84 19.53
N GLN A 81 3.07 14.13 19.47
CA GLN A 81 2.17 14.97 20.24
C GLN A 81 0.93 15.14 19.37
N ILE A 82 0.07 14.13 19.44
CA ILE A 82 -1.34 14.38 19.14
C ILE A 82 -1.71 15.53 20.05
N ALA A 83 -1.99 16.68 19.48
CA ALA A 83 -2.60 17.77 20.22
C ALA A 83 -3.95 17.23 20.74
N LYS A 84 -3.94 16.76 21.98
CA LYS A 84 -5.13 16.42 22.74
C LYS A 84 -5.87 17.72 23.03
N ASN A 85 -6.59 18.23 22.04
CA ASN A 85 -7.61 19.23 22.25
C ASN A 85 -8.88 18.73 21.57
N THR A 86 -9.50 17.74 22.18
CA THR A 86 -10.92 17.44 21.96
C THR A 86 -11.65 17.80 23.26
N PRO A 87 -12.41 18.91 23.28
CA PRO A 87 -13.18 19.33 24.46
C PRO A 87 -14.29 18.35 24.84
N ASP A 88 -14.76 17.54 23.90
CA ASP A 88 -15.82 16.55 24.10
C ASP A 88 -15.27 15.15 23.81
N ASN A 89 -15.31 14.31 24.84
CA ASN A 89 -14.93 12.90 24.76
C ASN A 89 -16.21 12.04 24.61
N PRO A 90 -16.80 11.93 23.38
CA PRO A 90 -17.98 11.10 23.19
C PRO A 90 -17.59 9.63 23.40
N GLU A 91 -18.38 8.89 24.15
CA GLU A 91 -18.28 7.44 24.26
C GLU A 91 -18.55 6.79 22.90
N VAL A 92 -17.50 6.43 22.19
CA VAL A 92 -17.56 5.76 20.90
C VAL A 92 -17.06 4.33 21.07
N PRO A 93 -17.69 3.30 20.44
CA PRO A 93 -17.18 1.94 20.44
C PRO A 93 -15.71 1.89 20.05
N VAL A 94 -14.88 1.22 20.85
CA VAL A 94 -13.40 1.19 20.72
C VAL A 94 -12.94 0.88 19.29
N SER A 95 -13.58 -0.09 18.63
CA SER A 95 -13.25 -0.47 17.24
C SER A 95 -13.51 0.65 16.23
N LYS A 96 -14.58 1.43 16.44
CA LYS A 96 -14.92 2.55 15.56
C LYS A 96 -14.04 3.77 15.84
N ALA A 97 -13.72 4.01 17.11
CA ALA A 97 -12.79 5.06 17.53
C ALA A 97 -11.38 4.83 16.97
N VAL A 98 -10.85 3.59 17.06
CA VAL A 98 -9.53 3.24 16.53
C VAL A 98 -9.45 3.46 15.03
N LYS A 99 -10.47 3.07 14.25
CA LYS A 99 -10.49 3.31 12.79
C LYS A 99 -10.53 4.81 12.46
N THR A 100 -11.30 5.57 13.20
CA THR A 100 -11.42 7.03 12.99
C THR A 100 -10.12 7.74 13.33
N ILE A 101 -9.49 7.39 14.45
CA ILE A 101 -8.19 7.93 14.89
C ILE A 101 -7.11 7.60 13.86
N ARG A 102 -7.01 6.33 13.41
CA ARG A 102 -6.06 5.95 12.36
C ARG A 102 -6.26 6.74 11.08
N ARG A 103 -7.51 6.86 10.62
CA ARG A 103 -7.81 7.63 9.41
C ARG A 103 -7.43 9.11 9.56
N TYR A 104 -7.69 9.69 10.72
CA TYR A 104 -7.30 11.06 11.03
C TYR A 104 -5.77 11.22 11.02
N GLU A 105 -5.06 10.30 11.67
CA GLU A 105 -3.60 10.29 11.69
C GLU A 105 -2.99 10.14 10.29
N GLU A 106 -3.51 9.20 9.50
CA GLU A 106 -3.02 8.91 8.14
C GLU A 106 -3.21 10.10 7.19
N LEU A 107 -4.29 10.87 7.36
CA LEU A 107 -4.64 11.99 6.50
C LEU A 107 -4.18 13.34 7.06
N HIS A 108 -3.60 13.37 8.26
CA HIS A 108 -3.15 14.62 8.89
C HIS A 108 -2.02 15.25 8.07
N PRO A 109 -2.14 16.55 7.68
CA PRO A 109 -1.17 17.21 6.80
C PRO A 109 0.27 17.13 7.28
N HIS A 110 0.51 17.36 8.56
CA HIS A 110 1.85 17.29 9.16
C HIS A 110 2.47 15.88 9.04
N ASN A 111 1.67 14.83 9.26
CA ASN A 111 2.14 13.45 9.13
C ASN A 111 2.49 13.12 7.66
N ILE A 112 1.64 13.52 6.71
CA ILE A 112 1.90 13.34 5.28
C ILE A 112 3.16 14.09 4.86
N GLN A 113 3.33 15.33 5.32
CA GLN A 113 4.50 16.17 5.01
C GLN A 113 5.81 15.53 5.49
N GLN A 114 5.85 15.07 6.73
CA GLN A 114 7.05 14.40 7.27
C GLN A 114 7.36 13.10 6.53
N LYS A 115 6.34 12.28 6.27
CA LYS A 115 6.52 11.03 5.54
C LYS A 115 6.93 11.28 4.08
N ALA A 116 6.36 12.28 3.42
CA ALA A 116 6.74 12.65 2.06
C ALA A 116 8.22 13.04 1.97
N ALA A 117 8.71 13.85 2.92
CA ALA A 117 10.12 14.21 3.00
C ALA A 117 11.02 12.98 3.13
N ILE A 118 10.72 12.10 4.09
CA ILE A 118 11.51 10.87 4.30
C ILE A 118 11.47 9.95 3.07
N ILE A 119 10.32 9.78 2.44
CA ILE A 119 10.17 8.97 1.22
C ILE A 119 11.08 9.51 0.12
N VAL A 120 11.06 10.81 -0.13
CA VAL A 120 11.88 11.42 -1.19
C VAL A 120 13.36 11.31 -0.87
N GLU A 121 13.79 11.64 0.35
CA GLU A 121 15.21 11.57 0.72
C GLU A 121 15.72 10.13 0.69
N THR A 122 14.95 9.17 1.21
CA THR A 122 15.32 7.73 1.14
C THR A 122 15.46 7.27 -0.32
N PHE A 123 14.54 7.71 -1.20
CA PHE A 123 14.64 7.40 -2.61
C PHE A 123 15.91 7.95 -3.23
N ARG A 124 16.23 9.22 -2.97
CA ARG A 124 17.40 9.89 -3.53
C ARG A 124 18.71 9.30 -3.04
N GLU A 125 18.81 9.05 -1.75
CA GLU A 125 20.05 8.59 -1.12
C GLU A 125 20.35 7.12 -1.41
N ILE A 126 19.33 6.28 -1.38
CA ILE A 126 19.45 4.83 -1.40
C ILE A 126 18.93 4.23 -2.72
N THR A 127 17.63 4.43 -2.99
CA THR A 127 16.91 3.66 -4.01
C THR A 127 17.32 4.07 -5.43
N LYS A 128 17.42 5.35 -5.71
CA LYS A 128 17.76 5.89 -7.03
C LYS A 128 19.07 5.34 -7.59
N LYS A 129 20.03 5.04 -6.73
CA LYS A 129 21.34 4.51 -7.10
C LYS A 129 21.31 3.03 -7.46
N LYS A 130 20.23 2.33 -7.16
CA LYS A 130 20.03 0.92 -7.49
C LYS A 130 19.73 0.72 -8.98
N ILE A 131 19.91 -0.50 -9.46
CA ILE A 131 19.60 -0.90 -10.86
C ILE A 131 20.27 0.04 -11.89
N GLY A 132 21.53 0.39 -11.68
CA GLY A 132 22.24 1.31 -12.59
C GLY A 132 21.63 2.71 -12.68
N GLY A 133 20.96 3.19 -11.62
CA GLY A 133 20.30 4.49 -11.59
C GLY A 133 18.87 4.50 -12.16
N GLN A 134 18.32 3.34 -12.52
CA GLN A 134 16.96 3.21 -13.10
C GLN A 134 15.92 2.72 -12.10
N ALA A 135 16.26 2.69 -10.81
CA ALA A 135 15.35 2.22 -9.79
C ALA A 135 14.12 3.13 -9.67
N LYS A 136 12.99 2.52 -9.39
CA LYS A 136 11.71 3.21 -9.13
C LYS A 136 11.23 2.86 -7.72
N MET A 137 10.45 3.74 -7.13
CA MET A 137 9.80 3.53 -5.84
C MET A 137 8.28 3.60 -6.02
N MET A 138 7.57 2.75 -5.33
CA MET A 138 6.12 2.78 -5.25
C MET A 138 5.70 3.01 -3.80
N VAL A 139 4.85 4.02 -3.59
CA VAL A 139 4.24 4.33 -2.30
C VAL A 139 2.81 3.84 -2.31
N VAL A 140 2.51 2.83 -1.49
CA VAL A 140 1.16 2.28 -1.35
C VAL A 140 0.47 2.95 -0.18
N THR A 141 -0.72 3.50 -0.42
CA THR A 141 -1.51 4.25 0.57
C THR A 141 -2.78 3.51 0.95
N ALA A 142 -3.32 3.79 2.13
CA ALA A 142 -4.52 3.15 2.65
C ALA A 142 -5.82 3.58 1.91
N SER A 143 -5.79 4.68 1.18
CA SER A 143 -6.96 5.19 0.46
C SER A 143 -6.57 6.05 -0.75
N ARG A 144 -7.52 6.22 -1.68
CA ARG A 144 -7.37 7.14 -2.83
C ARG A 144 -7.11 8.57 -2.38
N LEU A 145 -7.77 9.03 -1.32
CA LEU A 145 -7.57 10.36 -0.76
C LEU A 145 -6.15 10.54 -0.24
N ALA A 146 -5.63 9.53 0.47
CA ALA A 146 -4.24 9.54 0.91
C ALA A 146 -3.27 9.60 -0.30
N ALA A 147 -3.54 8.84 -1.37
CA ALA A 147 -2.72 8.89 -2.59
C ALA A 147 -2.66 10.29 -3.19
N VAL A 148 -3.80 10.98 -3.29
CA VAL A 148 -3.87 12.37 -3.79
C VAL A 148 -3.08 13.32 -2.90
N ARG A 149 -3.25 13.23 -1.57
CA ARG A 149 -2.54 14.10 -0.62
C ARG A 149 -1.03 13.87 -0.63
N TYR A 150 -0.59 12.60 -0.66
CA TYR A 150 0.83 12.27 -0.81
C TYR A 150 1.41 12.78 -2.13
N TYR A 151 0.68 12.64 -3.23
CA TYR A 151 1.11 13.16 -4.53
C TYR A 151 1.37 14.65 -4.48
N HIS A 152 0.43 15.43 -3.96
CA HIS A 152 0.58 16.88 -3.84
C HIS A 152 1.73 17.29 -2.90
N GLU A 153 1.84 16.61 -1.75
CA GLU A 153 2.87 16.96 -0.78
C GLU A 153 4.28 16.57 -1.27
N ILE A 154 4.42 15.43 -1.96
CA ILE A 154 5.69 15.06 -2.59
C ILE A 154 6.04 16.07 -3.70
N GLN A 155 5.11 16.45 -4.57
CA GLN A 155 5.37 17.48 -5.58
C GLN A 155 5.81 18.80 -4.96
N LYS A 156 5.15 19.24 -3.91
CA LYS A 156 5.51 20.45 -3.16
C LYS A 156 6.92 20.34 -2.56
N TYR A 157 7.25 19.19 -1.99
CA TYR A 157 8.57 18.90 -1.43
C TYR A 157 9.67 18.91 -2.50
N LEU A 158 9.44 18.25 -3.65
CA LEU A 158 10.37 18.24 -4.77
C LEU A 158 10.65 19.67 -5.26
N LYS A 159 9.59 20.46 -5.45
CA LYS A 159 9.70 21.84 -5.90
C LYS A 159 10.44 22.74 -4.89
N ALA A 160 10.14 22.59 -3.60
CA ALA A 160 10.76 23.38 -2.54
C ALA A 160 12.27 23.13 -2.41
N ASN A 161 12.72 21.90 -2.74
CA ASN A 161 14.13 21.50 -2.67
C ASN A 161 14.86 21.57 -4.03
N GLY A 162 14.19 22.00 -5.09
CA GLY A 162 14.80 22.08 -6.44
C GLY A 162 15.15 20.70 -7.02
N TYR A 163 14.38 19.67 -6.69
CA TYR A 163 14.60 18.31 -7.17
C TYR A 163 13.93 18.08 -8.53
N ASP A 164 14.50 18.67 -9.59
CA ASP A 164 13.98 18.56 -10.95
C ASP A 164 14.28 17.23 -11.65
N ASP A 165 15.11 16.42 -11.04
CA ASP A 165 15.55 15.11 -11.53
C ASP A 165 14.62 13.95 -11.15
N LEU A 166 13.54 14.23 -10.44
CA LEU A 166 12.53 13.26 -10.04
C LEU A 166 11.16 13.60 -10.60
N SER A 167 10.46 12.57 -11.04
CA SER A 167 9.06 12.67 -11.46
C SER A 167 8.19 11.76 -10.59
N ILE A 168 6.99 12.23 -10.31
CA ILE A 168 6.01 11.47 -9.55
C ILE A 168 4.77 11.22 -10.40
N MET A 169 4.21 10.03 -10.27
CA MET A 169 2.90 9.67 -10.82
C MET A 169 2.02 9.13 -9.70
N VAL A 170 0.71 9.26 -9.88
CA VAL A 170 -0.29 8.67 -8.99
C VAL A 170 -1.14 7.67 -9.76
N ALA A 171 -1.54 6.57 -9.12
CA ALA A 171 -2.42 5.56 -9.70
C ALA A 171 -3.57 5.25 -8.73
N PHE A 172 -4.80 5.43 -9.20
CA PHE A 172 -6.02 5.02 -8.50
C PHE A 172 -7.21 4.97 -9.47
N SER A 173 -8.23 4.20 -9.12
CA SER A 173 -9.43 4.06 -9.95
C SER A 173 -10.50 5.10 -9.65
N GLY A 174 -11.19 5.59 -10.69
CA GLY A 174 -12.30 6.54 -10.58
C GLY A 174 -11.84 7.95 -10.24
N THR A 175 -12.75 8.70 -9.60
CA THR A 175 -12.51 10.09 -9.19
C THR A 175 -12.67 10.24 -7.67
N ILE A 176 -12.09 11.30 -7.12
CA ILE A 176 -12.22 11.63 -5.69
C ILE A 176 -12.13 13.14 -5.48
N LYS A 177 -12.90 13.65 -4.53
CA LYS A 177 -12.77 15.01 -4.01
C LYS A 177 -12.08 14.98 -2.66
N ASP A 178 -11.16 15.91 -2.42
CA ASP A 178 -10.61 16.11 -1.10
C ASP A 178 -11.54 17.07 -0.34
N PRO A 179 -12.17 16.64 0.76
CA PRO A 179 -13.07 17.48 1.54
C PRO A 179 -12.38 18.69 2.16
N ASP A 180 -11.05 18.63 2.35
CA ASP A 180 -10.28 19.72 2.94
C ASP A 180 -9.68 20.66 1.87
N ASP A 181 -9.89 20.34 0.58
CA ASP A 181 -9.48 21.23 -0.52
C ASP A 181 -10.58 22.25 -0.82
N PRO A 182 -10.34 23.55 -0.53
CA PRO A 182 -11.33 24.59 -0.76
C PRO A 182 -11.65 24.82 -2.25
N SER A 183 -10.81 24.32 -3.17
CA SER A 183 -11.04 24.44 -4.61
C SER A 183 -12.20 23.57 -5.11
N GLY A 184 -12.57 22.52 -4.33
CA GLY A 184 -13.62 21.57 -4.69
C GLY A 184 -13.31 20.74 -5.95
N ILE A 185 -12.05 20.70 -6.37
CA ILE A 185 -11.60 19.99 -7.56
C ILE A 185 -11.83 18.50 -7.38
N GLU A 186 -12.29 17.85 -8.44
CA GLU A 186 -12.37 16.41 -8.54
C GLU A 186 -11.10 15.85 -9.20
N TYR A 187 -10.39 15.02 -8.46
CA TYR A 187 -9.13 14.43 -8.91
C TYR A 187 -9.36 13.08 -9.57
N SER A 188 -8.67 12.83 -10.67
CA SER A 188 -8.55 11.54 -11.33
C SER A 188 -7.10 11.28 -11.68
N GLU A 189 -6.72 10.01 -11.88
CA GLU A 189 -5.38 9.66 -12.35
C GLU A 189 -5.01 10.44 -13.63
N SER A 190 -5.95 10.56 -14.55
CA SER A 190 -5.73 11.25 -15.82
C SER A 190 -5.57 12.76 -15.70
N SER A 191 -6.21 13.39 -14.70
CA SER A 191 -6.09 14.83 -14.46
C SER A 191 -4.83 15.19 -13.67
N MET A 192 -4.27 14.25 -12.92
CA MET A 192 -3.10 14.48 -12.07
C MET A 192 -1.78 14.17 -12.77
N ASN A 193 -1.73 13.11 -13.59
CA ASN A 193 -0.51 12.71 -14.31
C ASN A 193 -0.30 13.54 -15.57
N ILE A 194 0.15 14.79 -15.40
CA ILE A 194 0.36 15.75 -16.47
C ILE A 194 1.82 16.21 -16.44
N ASP A 195 2.46 16.27 -17.60
CA ASP A 195 3.82 16.78 -17.75
C ASP A 195 3.89 18.33 -17.66
N LYS A 196 5.11 18.89 -17.69
CA LYS A 196 5.35 20.36 -17.65
C LYS A 196 4.69 21.12 -18.82
N ASN A 197 4.29 20.42 -19.89
CA ASN A 197 3.65 20.96 -21.09
C ASN A 197 2.14 20.73 -21.10
N GLY A 198 1.56 20.24 -20.00
CA GLY A 198 0.14 19.94 -19.90
C GLY A 198 -0.29 18.66 -20.64
N ARG A 199 0.66 17.81 -21.05
CA ARG A 199 0.36 16.54 -21.72
C ARG A 199 0.24 15.42 -20.71
N ARG A 200 -0.73 14.53 -20.93
CA ARG A 200 -0.91 13.35 -20.10
C ARG A 200 0.31 12.40 -20.19
N ILE A 201 0.88 12.06 -19.05
CA ILE A 201 1.92 11.06 -18.94
C ILE A 201 1.25 9.68 -19.00
N LYS A 202 1.67 8.83 -19.95
CA LYS A 202 1.19 7.46 -20.08
C LYS A 202 2.10 6.52 -19.29
N GLU A 203 1.53 5.45 -18.73
CA GLU A 203 2.28 4.43 -17.99
C GLU A 203 3.47 3.86 -18.81
N SER A 204 3.27 3.69 -20.12
CA SER A 204 4.33 3.25 -21.04
C SER A 204 5.52 4.21 -21.13
N GLN A 205 5.35 5.48 -20.78
CA GLN A 205 6.40 6.50 -20.80
C GLN A 205 7.25 6.51 -19.53
N THR A 206 6.87 5.76 -18.51
CA THR A 206 7.64 5.65 -17.24
C THR A 206 8.97 4.90 -17.40
N LYS A 207 9.24 4.34 -18.57
CA LYS A 207 10.52 3.69 -18.88
C LYS A 207 11.64 4.68 -19.27
N SER A 208 11.29 5.92 -19.59
CA SER A 208 12.19 6.95 -20.11
C SER A 208 12.31 8.19 -19.22
N VAL A 209 11.88 8.08 -17.95
CA VAL A 209 11.99 9.17 -16.98
C VAL A 209 13.01 8.79 -15.92
#